data_5e8c3d2a0cb2f40f4255c754bd04ff02
#
_entry.id   5e8c3d2a0cb2f40f4255c754bd04ff02
#
_cell.length_a   1.000
_cell.length_b   1.000
_cell.length_c   1.000
_cell.angle_alpha   90.00
_cell.angle_beta   90.00
_cell.angle_gamma   90.00
#
_symmetry.space_group_name_H-M   'P 1'
#
loop_
_entity.id
_entity.type
_entity.pdbx_description
1 polymer ?
#
loop_
_entity_poly.entity_id
_entity_poly.type
_entity_poly.pdbx_seq_one_letter_code
_entity_poly.pdbx_strand_id
1 'polypeptide(L)'
;MSNFITEIKIKKVRHLENINIVLGSEKKHLILTGKNGSGKTSVLEKLDIFLKEIFRMNGQIEVFYNYKDKLNTLDKVAFKSLVDIVYKYQFCYPIFNKENFYKSVKNNDLDFIYSSFSATRINETDKPKGINKVTFPKEKTEKLNQKFLQYIVNLKAERSFARDDNDMKVVKEIDSWFNNFEDILKKIFGDSDLTIKFDRRNYNFTIHRRNREPFDFNGLSAGYSAIIDIVTELILKIENTKLKSFNCEGIILIDEIENHLHVELQKNILPLLTSFFPNIQFIVTTHSPFVLQSIENSVVYDLERKEQLSGEKLYQASYSDIVKNYFEVDSQFSEVLESEILKYENFVEKFDNGNLTIEEEIELLELDIKLDKIAPMLSDTIYLRFKEAQDRISEDG
;
A
#
# COMPACT_ATOMS: atom_id res chain seq x y z
N MET A 1 -2.74 25.44 -0.28
CA MET A 1 -1.59 24.51 -0.52
C MET A 1 -1.66 23.42 0.54
N SER A 2 -1.71 22.17 0.14
CA SER A 2 -1.78 21.00 1.02
C SER A 2 -0.51 20.83 1.86
N ASN A 3 -0.67 20.17 3.02
CA ASN A 3 0.46 19.85 3.89
C ASN A 3 0.93 18.42 3.63
N PHE A 4 2.22 18.22 3.40
CA PHE A 4 2.82 16.92 3.09
C PHE A 4 4.30 16.85 3.48
N ILE A 5 4.83 15.65 3.54
CA ILE A 5 6.25 15.39 3.75
C ILE A 5 6.99 15.58 2.44
N THR A 6 8.06 16.37 2.47
CA THR A 6 8.95 16.65 1.33
C THR A 6 10.24 15.84 1.37
N GLU A 7 10.65 15.41 2.58
CA GLU A 7 11.91 14.71 2.79
C GLU A 7 11.82 13.84 4.05
N ILE A 8 12.49 12.70 4.06
CA ILE A 8 12.64 11.86 5.23
C ILE A 8 14.14 11.64 5.49
N LYS A 9 14.59 12.03 6.67
CA LYS A 9 15.97 11.85 7.11
C LYS A 9 16.09 10.65 8.04
N ILE A 10 16.89 9.67 7.64
CA ILE A 10 17.23 8.49 8.43
C ILE A 10 18.70 8.63 8.83
N LYS A 11 18.95 9.05 10.08
CA LYS A 11 20.31 9.10 10.61
C LYS A 11 20.78 7.71 11.02
N LYS A 12 19.91 6.95 11.71
CA LYS A 12 20.19 5.57 12.09
C LYS A 12 18.91 4.80 12.41
N VAL A 13 18.61 3.76 11.63
CA VAL A 13 17.56 2.78 11.91
C VAL A 13 18.12 1.40 11.61
N ARG A 14 18.40 0.59 12.64
CA ARG A 14 19.12 -0.68 12.53
C ARG A 14 20.47 -0.50 11.80
N HIS A 15 20.62 -1.14 10.61
CA HIS A 15 21.81 -1.04 9.74
C HIS A 15 21.74 0.12 8.74
N LEU A 16 20.60 0.82 8.67
CA LEU A 16 20.43 1.96 7.79
C LEU A 16 21.01 3.21 8.45
N GLU A 17 21.96 3.84 7.80
CA GLU A 17 22.62 5.04 8.30
C GLU A 17 22.76 6.10 7.21
N ASN A 18 22.53 7.38 7.58
CA ASN A 18 22.75 8.55 6.75
C ASN A 18 22.01 8.53 5.40
N ILE A 19 20.76 8.10 5.43
CA ILE A 19 19.88 8.07 4.25
C ILE A 19 19.00 9.31 4.23
N ASN A 20 18.87 9.90 3.05
CA ASN A 20 18.00 11.01 2.79
C ASN A 20 17.06 10.69 1.63
N ILE A 21 15.77 10.60 1.90
CA ILE A 21 14.74 10.32 0.90
C ILE A 21 14.05 11.62 0.54
N VAL A 22 14.20 12.09 -0.70
CA VAL A 22 13.67 13.37 -1.17
C VAL A 22 12.42 13.14 -2.01
N LEU A 23 11.25 13.59 -1.51
CA LEU A 23 10.00 13.49 -2.24
C LEU A 23 9.77 14.69 -3.16
N GLY A 24 10.40 15.85 -2.86
CA GLY A 24 10.33 17.06 -3.67
C GLY A 24 9.37 18.12 -3.13
N SER A 25 9.16 19.19 -3.92
CA SER A 25 8.33 20.35 -3.54
C SER A 25 6.83 20.14 -3.77
N GLU A 26 6.46 19.10 -4.50
CA GLU A 26 5.08 18.69 -4.75
C GLU A 26 4.72 17.46 -3.93
N LYS A 27 3.42 17.26 -3.67
CA LYS A 27 2.95 16.08 -2.95
C LYS A 27 3.17 14.84 -3.79
N LYS A 28 4.08 13.97 -3.37
CA LYS A 28 4.30 12.63 -3.92
C LYS A 28 4.08 11.56 -2.87
N HIS A 29 3.61 10.40 -3.29
CA HIS A 29 3.54 9.22 -2.43
C HIS A 29 4.95 8.61 -2.29
N LEU A 30 5.19 7.88 -1.19
CA LEU A 30 6.44 7.16 -1.00
C LEU A 30 6.18 5.66 -0.96
N ILE A 31 6.94 4.93 -1.75
CA ILE A 31 6.96 3.47 -1.74
C ILE A 31 8.35 3.02 -1.30
N LEU A 32 8.44 2.41 -0.11
CA LEU A 32 9.66 1.82 0.41
C LEU A 32 9.72 0.35 0.01
N THR A 33 10.84 -0.07 -0.57
CA THR A 33 11.05 -1.45 -1.02
C THR A 33 12.44 -1.96 -0.66
N GLY A 34 12.78 -3.19 -1.03
CA GLY A 34 14.02 -3.89 -0.72
C GLY A 34 13.77 -5.31 -0.21
N LYS A 35 14.82 -6.13 -0.10
CA LYS A 35 14.74 -7.53 0.38
C LYS A 35 14.19 -7.64 1.80
N ASN A 36 13.83 -8.85 2.22
CA ASN A 36 13.44 -9.11 3.60
C ASN A 36 14.60 -8.75 4.54
N GLY A 37 14.28 -8.04 5.62
CA GLY A 37 15.31 -7.55 6.56
C GLY A 37 15.96 -6.22 6.19
N SER A 38 15.67 -5.61 5.02
CA SER A 38 16.23 -4.30 4.63
C SER A 38 15.83 -3.12 5.52
N GLY A 39 14.88 -3.32 6.45
CA GLY A 39 14.53 -2.29 7.44
C GLY A 39 13.26 -1.50 7.12
N LYS A 40 12.46 -1.88 6.09
CA LYS A 40 11.21 -1.20 5.70
C LYS A 40 10.26 -0.93 6.85
N THR A 41 9.82 -2.01 7.52
CA THR A 41 8.94 -1.92 8.71
C THR A 41 9.56 -1.05 9.80
N SER A 42 10.87 -1.17 10.04
CA SER A 42 11.54 -0.40 11.10
C SER A 42 11.61 1.10 10.80
N VAL A 43 11.77 1.48 9.53
CA VAL A 43 11.68 2.88 9.10
C VAL A 43 10.26 3.39 9.29
N LEU A 44 9.26 2.61 8.85
CA LEU A 44 7.86 2.97 8.99
C LEU A 44 7.44 3.12 10.44
N GLU A 45 7.86 2.21 11.33
CA GLU A 45 7.63 2.29 12.79
C GLU A 45 8.23 3.56 13.41
N LYS A 46 9.44 3.95 12.99
CA LYS A 46 10.05 5.19 13.49
C LYS A 46 9.31 6.44 13.03
N LEU A 47 8.85 6.44 11.78
CA LEU A 47 7.98 7.50 11.26
C LEU A 47 6.63 7.52 11.99
N ASP A 48 6.04 6.36 12.27
CA ASP A 48 4.80 6.23 13.04
C ASP A 48 4.92 6.85 14.44
N ILE A 49 5.99 6.50 15.15
CA ILE A 49 6.27 7.07 16.48
C ILE A 49 6.38 8.59 16.40
N PHE A 50 7.10 9.12 15.40
CA PHE A 50 7.28 10.55 15.22
C PHE A 50 5.97 11.26 14.89
N LEU A 51 5.20 10.74 13.94
CA LEU A 51 3.94 11.33 13.51
C LEU A 51 2.88 11.26 14.60
N LYS A 52 2.77 10.15 15.33
CA LYS A 52 1.88 10.04 16.51
C LYS A 52 2.15 11.11 17.54
N GLU A 53 3.42 11.44 17.77
CA GLU A 53 3.79 12.47 18.73
C GLU A 53 3.35 13.89 18.31
N ILE A 54 3.34 14.20 17.02
CA ILE A 54 2.78 15.45 16.50
C ILE A 54 1.31 15.58 16.93
N PHE A 55 0.55 14.48 16.81
CA PHE A 55 -0.89 14.49 17.10
C PHE A 55 -1.25 14.37 18.59
N ARG A 56 -0.33 13.90 19.43
CA ARG A 56 -0.50 13.89 20.90
C ARG A 56 -0.36 15.25 21.54
N MET A 57 0.12 16.23 20.78
CA MET A 57 0.19 17.64 21.20
C MET A 57 0.98 17.88 22.50
N ASN A 58 1.95 17.03 22.84
CA ASN A 58 2.72 17.14 24.09
C ASN A 58 3.89 18.12 24.02
N GLY A 59 4.12 18.77 22.89
CA GLY A 59 5.16 19.76 22.68
C GLY A 59 6.59 19.20 22.46
N GLN A 60 6.80 17.88 22.61
CA GLN A 60 8.14 17.28 22.43
C GLN A 60 8.68 17.47 21.00
N ILE A 61 7.82 17.42 20.00
CA ILE A 61 8.22 17.63 18.61
C ILE A 61 8.66 19.07 18.36
N GLU A 62 8.03 20.06 18.99
CA GLU A 62 8.46 21.46 18.91
C GLU A 62 9.87 21.62 19.48
N VAL A 63 10.13 21.01 20.62
CA VAL A 63 11.47 20.98 21.22
C VAL A 63 12.48 20.31 20.28
N PHE A 64 12.12 19.17 19.69
CA PHE A 64 12.99 18.48 18.72
C PHE A 64 13.37 19.41 17.55
N TYR A 65 12.41 20.08 16.88
CA TYR A 65 12.70 20.95 15.76
C TYR A 65 13.52 22.17 16.13
N ASN A 66 13.33 22.72 17.33
CA ASN A 66 14.08 23.89 17.79
C ASN A 66 15.53 23.57 18.14
N TYR A 67 15.83 22.35 18.55
CA TYR A 67 17.14 21.99 19.10
C TYR A 67 17.88 20.90 18.33
N LYS A 68 17.28 20.20 17.35
CA LYS A 68 17.90 19.10 16.59
C LYS A 68 19.27 19.42 15.99
N ASP A 69 19.48 20.67 15.58
CA ASP A 69 20.73 21.13 14.95
C ASP A 69 21.66 21.86 15.96
N LYS A 70 21.21 22.09 17.20
CA LYS A 70 21.91 22.89 18.22
C LYS A 70 22.45 22.05 19.38
N LEU A 71 22.37 20.73 19.32
CA LEU A 71 22.75 19.83 20.41
C LEU A 71 24.19 20.04 20.93
N ASN A 72 25.12 20.38 20.02
CA ASN A 72 26.52 20.56 20.36
C ASN A 72 26.82 21.91 21.05
N THR A 73 25.86 22.81 21.12
CA THR A 73 26.02 24.17 21.65
C THR A 73 25.26 24.42 22.96
N LEU A 74 24.53 23.44 23.48
CA LEU A 74 23.67 23.56 24.66
C LEU A 74 24.47 23.31 25.96
N ASP A 75 24.19 24.13 26.97
CA ASP A 75 24.80 24.03 28.28
C ASP A 75 24.28 22.82 29.08
N LYS A 76 25.16 22.20 29.92
CA LYS A 76 24.95 20.86 30.50
C LYS A 76 23.75 20.71 31.46
N VAL A 77 23.16 21.77 31.97
CA VAL A 77 22.10 21.70 33.01
C VAL A 77 20.67 21.75 32.46
N ALA A 78 20.43 22.52 31.38
CA ALA A 78 19.16 22.45 30.65
C ALA A 78 19.05 21.19 29.78
N PHE A 79 20.09 20.42 29.77
CA PHE A 79 20.47 19.44 28.75
C PHE A 79 19.73 18.11 28.85
N LYS A 80 19.46 17.60 30.07
CA LYS A 80 19.05 16.19 30.20
C LYS A 80 17.68 15.88 29.60
N SER A 81 16.66 16.70 29.84
CA SER A 81 15.31 16.49 29.27
C SER A 81 15.23 16.83 27.77
N LEU A 82 16.02 17.82 27.33
CA LEU A 82 16.10 18.21 25.92
C LEU A 82 16.85 17.16 25.09
N VAL A 83 17.94 16.64 25.65
CA VAL A 83 18.74 15.58 25.04
C VAL A 83 17.91 14.32 24.83
N ASP A 84 17.15 13.88 25.82
CA ASP A 84 16.30 12.70 25.71
C ASP A 84 15.25 12.84 24.59
N ILE A 85 14.64 14.01 24.46
CA ILE A 85 13.67 14.30 23.39
C ILE A 85 14.34 14.28 22.01
N VAL A 86 15.50 14.94 21.87
CA VAL A 86 16.20 14.99 20.59
C VAL A 86 16.76 13.62 20.22
N TYR A 87 17.34 12.88 21.18
CA TYR A 87 17.78 11.51 20.94
C TYR A 87 16.65 10.56 20.57
N LYS A 88 15.45 10.72 21.13
CA LYS A 88 14.29 9.90 20.81
C LYS A 88 13.88 10.00 19.33
N TYR A 89 13.92 11.21 18.75
CA TYR A 89 13.38 11.48 17.42
C TYR A 89 14.43 11.67 16.31
N GLN A 90 15.69 11.89 16.66
CA GLN A 90 16.74 12.21 15.69
C GLN A 90 17.05 11.08 14.69
N PHE A 91 16.73 9.83 15.03
CA PHE A 91 17.15 8.69 14.23
C PHE A 91 16.39 8.58 12.90
N CYS A 92 15.12 8.94 12.88
CA CYS A 92 14.32 8.98 11.65
C CYS A 92 13.21 10.03 11.82
N TYR A 93 13.18 11.03 10.94
CA TYR A 93 12.20 12.10 11.04
C TYR A 93 11.84 12.68 9.67
N PRO A 94 10.57 13.10 9.48
CA PRO A 94 10.11 13.76 8.26
C PRO A 94 10.42 15.26 8.30
N ILE A 95 10.53 15.86 7.09
CA ILE A 95 10.50 17.30 6.86
C ILE A 95 9.26 17.62 6.08
N PHE A 96 8.51 18.61 6.52
CA PHE A 96 7.27 19.04 5.90
C PHE A 96 7.50 20.25 4.98
N ASN A 97 6.63 20.42 4.00
CA ASN A 97 6.65 21.58 3.11
C ASN A 97 6.39 22.91 3.83
N LYS A 98 5.81 22.88 5.04
CA LYS A 98 5.61 24.05 5.90
C LYS A 98 6.39 23.88 7.20
N GLU A 99 7.26 24.82 7.50
CA GLU A 99 8.12 24.78 8.70
C GLU A 99 7.36 24.65 10.02
N ASN A 100 6.16 25.19 10.11
CA ASN A 100 5.34 25.20 11.32
C ASN A 100 4.15 24.25 11.25
N PHE A 101 4.20 23.22 10.40
CA PHE A 101 3.13 22.23 10.25
C PHE A 101 2.64 21.67 11.61
N TYR A 102 3.57 21.29 12.48
CA TYR A 102 3.27 20.76 13.82
C TYR A 102 2.52 21.75 14.70
N LYS A 103 2.78 23.07 14.57
CA LYS A 103 2.04 24.11 15.31
C LYS A 103 0.60 24.23 14.84
N SER A 104 0.37 24.16 13.54
CA SER A 104 -0.98 24.20 12.97
C SER A 104 -1.82 22.98 13.38
N VAL A 105 -1.20 21.79 13.47
CA VAL A 105 -1.85 20.58 13.99
C VAL A 105 -2.17 20.74 15.48
N LYS A 106 -1.21 21.24 16.27
CA LYS A 106 -1.37 21.44 17.73
C LYS A 106 -2.48 22.43 18.05
N ASN A 107 -2.60 23.53 17.32
CA ASN A 107 -3.63 24.55 17.53
C ASN A 107 -5.01 24.12 16.99
N ASN A 108 -5.13 22.92 16.41
CA ASN A 108 -6.34 22.45 15.76
C ASN A 108 -6.80 23.33 14.58
N ASP A 109 -5.84 24.05 13.96
CA ASP A 109 -6.10 24.95 12.83
C ASP A 109 -6.28 24.19 11.51
N LEU A 110 -5.86 22.90 11.49
CA LEU A 110 -5.93 22.03 10.33
C LEU A 110 -6.79 20.80 10.58
N ASP A 111 -7.72 20.57 9.67
CA ASP A 111 -8.40 19.28 9.53
C ASP A 111 -7.47 18.31 8.78
N PHE A 112 -6.60 17.69 9.55
CA PHE A 112 -5.58 16.77 9.05
C PHE A 112 -5.72 15.42 9.71
N ILE A 113 -5.74 14.35 8.92
CA ILE A 113 -5.86 12.98 9.43
C ILE A 113 -4.52 12.25 9.39
N TYR A 114 -4.38 11.34 10.34
CA TYR A 114 -3.26 10.42 10.43
C TYR A 114 -3.74 9.03 10.79
N SER A 115 -3.20 8.02 10.12
CA SER A 115 -3.36 6.62 10.52
C SER A 115 -2.16 5.80 10.10
N SER A 116 -1.92 4.69 10.82
CA SER A 116 -0.90 3.70 10.48
C SER A 116 -1.48 2.30 10.50
N PHE A 117 -1.12 1.51 9.50
CA PHE A 117 -1.58 0.14 9.31
C PHE A 117 -0.38 -0.80 9.30
N SER A 118 -0.43 -1.83 10.14
CA SER A 118 0.56 -2.92 10.16
C SER A 118 0.35 -3.86 8.97
N ALA A 119 1.32 -4.74 8.72
CA ALA A 119 1.24 -5.77 7.69
C ALA A 119 0.02 -6.69 7.87
N THR A 120 -0.31 -7.06 9.10
CA THR A 120 -1.51 -7.86 9.39
C THR A 120 -2.71 -6.93 9.56
N ARG A 121 -3.65 -7.00 8.62
CA ARG A 121 -4.89 -6.23 8.61
C ARG A 121 -6.08 -7.17 8.47
N ILE A 122 -6.98 -7.10 9.42
CA ILE A 122 -8.25 -7.82 9.39
C ILE A 122 -9.32 -6.81 9.77
N ASN A 123 -10.32 -6.65 8.90
CA ASN A 123 -11.47 -5.81 9.21
C ASN A 123 -12.39 -6.58 10.17
N GLU A 124 -12.23 -6.31 11.45
CA GLU A 124 -13.14 -6.78 12.49
C GLU A 124 -13.98 -5.59 12.94
N THR A 125 -15.26 -5.61 12.60
CA THR A 125 -16.19 -4.58 13.02
C THR A 125 -17.12 -5.12 14.10
N ASP A 126 -17.35 -4.30 15.13
CA ASP A 126 -18.30 -4.61 16.17
C ASP A 126 -19.71 -4.71 15.60
N LYS A 127 -20.44 -5.79 15.94
CA LYS A 127 -21.84 -5.93 15.50
C LYS A 127 -22.73 -5.00 16.31
N PRO A 128 -23.42 -4.04 15.67
CA PRO A 128 -24.33 -3.16 16.35
C PRO A 128 -25.48 -3.93 17.00
N LYS A 129 -25.84 -3.54 18.24
CA LYS A 129 -26.99 -4.11 18.96
C LYS A 129 -28.22 -3.18 18.95
N GLY A 130 -28.10 -2.03 18.30
CA GLY A 130 -29.11 -1.00 18.22
C GLY A 130 -28.50 0.33 17.76
N ILE A 131 -29.26 1.42 17.98
CA ILE A 131 -28.78 2.78 17.69
C ILE A 131 -28.06 3.27 18.96
N ASN A 132 -26.73 3.35 18.87
CA ASN A 132 -25.87 3.78 19.97
C ASN A 132 -24.96 4.91 19.51
N LYS A 133 -24.80 5.94 20.31
CA LYS A 133 -23.93 7.08 19.98
C LYS A 133 -22.49 6.60 19.78
N VAL A 134 -21.96 6.83 18.59
CA VAL A 134 -20.52 6.63 18.32
C VAL A 134 -19.77 7.79 18.95
N THR A 135 -18.88 7.46 19.89
CA THR A 135 -17.98 8.44 20.50
C THR A 135 -16.64 8.37 19.79
N PHE A 136 -16.23 9.46 19.17
CA PHE A 136 -14.91 9.59 18.58
C PHE A 136 -13.91 9.96 19.68
N PRO A 137 -12.73 9.29 19.71
CA PRO A 137 -11.70 9.58 20.69
C PRO A 137 -11.12 10.97 20.47
N LYS A 138 -10.64 11.58 21.55
CA LYS A 138 -9.93 12.87 21.49
C LYS A 138 -8.58 12.73 20.80
N GLU A 139 -7.90 11.58 20.97
CA GLU A 139 -6.64 11.29 20.33
C GLU A 139 -6.85 10.87 18.87
N LYS A 140 -6.32 11.66 17.95
CA LYS A 140 -6.42 11.41 16.49
C LYS A 140 -5.68 10.11 16.04
N THR A 141 -4.93 9.48 16.94
CA THR A 141 -4.12 8.30 16.66
C THR A 141 -4.82 6.96 16.93
N GLU A 142 -5.96 6.96 17.61
CA GLU A 142 -6.73 5.73 17.87
C GLU A 142 -7.38 5.18 16.59
N LYS A 143 -7.46 3.86 16.47
CA LYS A 143 -8.18 3.18 15.39
C LYS A 143 -9.69 3.24 15.60
N LEU A 144 -10.41 3.43 14.50
CA LEU A 144 -11.86 3.66 14.47
C LEU A 144 -12.65 2.58 13.70
N ASN A 145 -12.00 1.82 12.82
CA ASN A 145 -12.61 0.86 11.91
C ASN A 145 -13.63 -0.08 12.57
N GLN A 146 -13.38 -0.53 13.82
CA GLN A 146 -14.31 -1.38 14.58
C GLN A 146 -15.69 -0.71 14.80
N LYS A 147 -15.74 0.63 14.87
CA LYS A 147 -16.97 1.41 15.07
C LYS A 147 -17.74 1.67 13.77
N PHE A 148 -17.22 1.23 12.62
CA PHE A 148 -17.78 1.59 11.32
C PHE A 148 -19.21 1.13 11.13
N LEU A 149 -19.53 -0.13 11.44
CA LEU A 149 -20.90 -0.64 11.32
C LEU A 149 -21.87 0.14 12.21
N GLN A 150 -21.48 0.44 13.46
CA GLN A 150 -22.29 1.27 14.36
C GLN A 150 -22.53 2.66 13.77
N TYR A 151 -21.51 3.26 13.16
CA TYR A 151 -21.61 4.57 12.53
C TYR A 151 -22.63 4.58 11.39
N ILE A 152 -22.55 3.62 10.46
CA ILE A 152 -23.49 3.57 9.31
C ILE A 152 -24.91 3.17 9.72
N VAL A 153 -25.08 2.39 10.79
CA VAL A 153 -26.41 2.13 11.40
C VAL A 153 -27.00 3.43 11.94
N ASN A 154 -26.21 4.23 12.64
CA ASN A 154 -26.66 5.52 13.16
C ASN A 154 -27.04 6.49 12.02
N LEU A 155 -26.28 6.53 10.92
CA LEU A 155 -26.64 7.33 9.74
C LEU A 155 -28.01 6.91 9.17
N LYS A 156 -28.31 5.60 9.10
CA LYS A 156 -29.63 5.13 8.64
C LYS A 156 -30.76 5.54 9.60
N ALA A 157 -30.50 5.52 10.90
CA ALA A 157 -31.46 6.00 11.88
C ALA A 157 -31.70 7.51 11.78
N GLU A 158 -30.60 8.30 11.70
CA GLU A 158 -30.65 9.76 11.53
C GLU A 158 -31.42 10.16 10.29
N ARG A 159 -31.15 9.47 9.15
CA ARG A 159 -31.93 9.66 7.93
C ARG A 159 -33.45 9.47 8.13
N SER A 160 -33.83 8.45 8.91
CA SER A 160 -35.22 8.16 9.16
C SER A 160 -35.84 9.23 10.04
N PHE A 161 -35.16 9.68 11.08
CA PHE A 161 -35.62 10.77 11.96
C PHE A 161 -35.71 12.10 11.21
N ALA A 162 -34.68 12.46 10.41
CA ALA A 162 -34.70 13.67 9.58
C ALA A 162 -35.86 13.66 8.58
N ARG A 163 -36.21 12.49 8.03
CA ARG A 163 -37.36 12.35 7.16
C ARG A 163 -38.69 12.59 7.91
N ASP A 164 -38.81 12.05 9.11
CA ASP A 164 -40.02 12.23 9.96
C ASP A 164 -40.16 13.69 10.38
N ASP A 165 -39.04 14.40 10.61
CA ASP A 165 -38.95 15.83 10.93
C ASP A 165 -39.08 16.73 9.68
N ASN A 166 -39.23 16.16 8.46
CA ASN A 166 -39.26 16.86 7.19
C ASN A 166 -37.94 17.63 6.84
N ASP A 167 -36.82 17.27 7.47
CA ASP A 167 -35.51 17.81 7.12
C ASP A 167 -34.90 17.07 5.86
N MET A 168 -35.46 17.45 4.71
CA MET A 168 -35.03 16.84 3.42
C MET A 168 -33.60 17.16 3.03
N LYS A 169 -32.97 18.17 3.67
CA LYS A 169 -31.55 18.49 3.45
C LYS A 169 -30.67 17.40 4.03
N VAL A 170 -30.85 17.08 5.30
CA VAL A 170 -30.12 16.00 5.98
C VAL A 170 -30.37 14.64 5.30
N VAL A 171 -31.60 14.36 4.88
CA VAL A 171 -31.93 13.13 4.13
C VAL A 171 -31.08 13.02 2.87
N LYS A 172 -30.98 14.08 2.07
CA LYS A 172 -30.20 14.08 0.81
C LYS A 172 -28.70 13.95 1.08
N GLU A 173 -28.17 14.60 2.11
CA GLU A 173 -26.77 14.50 2.51
C GLU A 173 -26.40 13.05 2.87
N ILE A 174 -27.22 12.38 3.66
CA ILE A 174 -27.00 10.99 4.06
C ILE A 174 -27.17 10.03 2.87
N ASP A 175 -28.15 10.26 1.99
CA ASP A 175 -28.33 9.44 0.78
C ASP A 175 -27.13 9.59 -0.15
N SER A 176 -26.59 10.78 -0.33
CA SER A 176 -25.38 11.03 -1.11
C SER A 176 -24.16 10.32 -0.50
N TRP A 177 -24.07 10.32 0.84
CA TRP A 177 -23.01 9.60 1.54
C TRP A 177 -23.06 8.08 1.27
N PHE A 178 -24.24 7.46 1.35
CA PHE A 178 -24.40 6.04 1.07
C PHE A 178 -24.12 5.71 -0.39
N ASN A 179 -24.53 6.55 -1.33
CA ASN A 179 -24.23 6.37 -2.74
C ASN A 179 -22.72 6.42 -3.00
N ASN A 180 -22.01 7.39 -2.43
CA ASN A 180 -20.57 7.50 -2.53
C ASN A 180 -19.87 6.28 -1.93
N PHE A 181 -20.33 5.78 -0.78
CA PHE A 181 -19.77 4.61 -0.15
C PHE A 181 -20.00 3.34 -0.98
N GLU A 182 -21.20 3.18 -1.57
CA GLU A 182 -21.50 2.09 -2.49
C GLU A 182 -20.62 2.14 -3.73
N ASP A 183 -20.36 3.33 -4.29
CA ASP A 183 -19.46 3.51 -5.44
C ASP A 183 -18.00 3.16 -5.10
N ILE A 184 -17.55 3.44 -3.89
CA ILE A 184 -16.24 2.97 -3.39
C ILE A 184 -16.20 1.44 -3.38
N LEU A 185 -17.24 0.79 -2.84
CA LEU A 185 -17.32 -0.68 -2.81
C LEU A 185 -17.36 -1.27 -4.24
N LYS A 186 -18.13 -0.69 -5.16
CA LYS A 186 -18.17 -1.12 -6.56
C LYS A 186 -16.78 -1.14 -7.19
N LYS A 187 -15.99 -0.09 -6.96
CA LYS A 187 -14.61 -0.01 -7.46
C LYS A 187 -13.69 -1.03 -6.80
N ILE A 188 -13.79 -1.22 -5.48
CA ILE A 188 -12.97 -2.22 -4.74
C ILE A 188 -13.26 -3.63 -5.23
N PHE A 189 -14.54 -3.96 -5.43
CA PHE A 189 -14.95 -5.31 -5.84
C PHE A 189 -14.94 -5.52 -7.36
N GLY A 190 -14.72 -4.48 -8.15
CA GLY A 190 -14.80 -4.54 -9.61
C GLY A 190 -16.19 -4.94 -10.11
N ASP A 191 -17.27 -4.53 -9.42
CA ASP A 191 -18.64 -4.98 -9.65
C ASP A 191 -19.59 -3.77 -9.65
N SER A 192 -19.99 -3.31 -10.83
CA SER A 192 -20.88 -2.16 -11.00
C SER A 192 -22.29 -2.39 -10.46
N ASP A 193 -22.73 -3.66 -10.37
CA ASP A 193 -24.06 -4.04 -9.90
C ASP A 193 -24.12 -4.24 -8.37
N LEU A 194 -22.98 -4.09 -7.68
CA LEU A 194 -22.92 -4.22 -6.23
C LEU A 194 -23.87 -3.23 -5.55
N THR A 195 -24.61 -3.70 -4.57
CA THR A 195 -25.46 -2.87 -3.70
C THR A 195 -25.29 -3.27 -2.24
N ILE A 196 -25.50 -2.31 -1.34
CA ILE A 196 -25.56 -2.55 0.10
C ILE A 196 -26.99 -2.47 0.60
N LYS A 197 -27.39 -3.45 1.42
CA LYS A 197 -28.73 -3.48 2.01
C LYS A 197 -28.66 -3.47 3.52
N PHE A 198 -29.51 -2.64 4.13
CA PHE A 198 -29.63 -2.55 5.56
C PHE A 198 -30.70 -3.50 6.09
N ASP A 199 -30.33 -4.40 6.99
CA ASP A 199 -31.27 -5.22 7.75
C ASP A 199 -31.61 -4.51 9.07
N ARG A 200 -32.79 -3.90 9.10
CA ARG A 200 -33.28 -3.17 10.26
C ARG A 200 -33.58 -4.03 11.49
N ARG A 201 -33.74 -5.35 11.32
CA ARG A 201 -34.04 -6.28 12.42
C ARG A 201 -32.79 -6.64 13.20
N ASN A 202 -31.70 -6.83 12.46
CA ASN A 202 -30.41 -7.26 13.01
C ASN A 202 -29.39 -6.12 13.10
N TYR A 203 -29.79 -4.87 12.73
CA TYR A 203 -28.89 -3.70 12.67
C TYR A 203 -27.60 -3.98 11.88
N ASN A 204 -27.71 -4.71 10.76
CA ASN A 204 -26.57 -5.13 9.98
C ASN A 204 -26.69 -4.67 8.53
N PHE A 205 -25.56 -4.64 7.83
CA PHE A 205 -25.48 -4.38 6.39
C PHE A 205 -24.97 -5.62 5.67
N THR A 206 -25.60 -5.91 4.53
CA THR A 206 -25.18 -6.98 3.63
C THR A 206 -24.78 -6.42 2.28
N ILE A 207 -23.74 -6.99 1.72
CA ILE A 207 -23.22 -6.68 0.39
C ILE A 207 -23.81 -7.70 -0.58
N HIS A 208 -24.49 -7.20 -1.59
CA HIS A 208 -25.12 -7.99 -2.64
C HIS A 208 -24.33 -7.82 -3.93
N ARG A 209 -23.93 -8.93 -4.54
CA ARG A 209 -23.20 -8.99 -5.80
C ARG A 209 -23.91 -9.89 -6.78
N ARG A 210 -23.70 -9.65 -8.08
CA ARG A 210 -24.28 -10.49 -9.12
C ARG A 210 -23.79 -11.93 -9.01
N ASN A 211 -24.74 -12.89 -9.05
CA ASN A 211 -24.46 -14.34 -9.00
C ASN A 211 -23.65 -14.82 -7.76
N ARG A 212 -23.79 -14.12 -6.63
CA ARG A 212 -23.19 -14.51 -5.37
C ARG A 212 -24.20 -14.39 -4.23
N GLU A 213 -24.09 -15.27 -3.24
CA GLU A 213 -24.84 -15.14 -1.98
C GLU A 213 -24.45 -13.85 -1.27
N PRO A 214 -25.42 -13.13 -0.67
CA PRO A 214 -25.15 -11.95 0.12
C PRO A 214 -24.27 -12.28 1.34
N PHE A 215 -23.35 -11.39 1.66
CA PHE A 215 -22.46 -11.52 2.81
C PHE A 215 -22.36 -10.20 3.59
N ASP A 216 -21.94 -10.25 4.84
CA ASP A 216 -21.73 -9.04 5.66
C ASP A 216 -20.25 -8.60 5.65
N PHE A 217 -19.97 -7.47 6.30
CA PHE A 217 -18.62 -6.91 6.36
C PHE A 217 -17.61 -7.78 7.12
N ASN A 218 -18.07 -8.71 7.96
CA ASN A 218 -17.19 -9.66 8.65
C ASN A 218 -17.01 -10.97 7.88
N GLY A 219 -17.78 -11.18 6.81
CA GLY A 219 -17.67 -12.33 5.89
C GLY A 219 -16.75 -12.11 4.69
N LEU A 220 -15.92 -11.09 4.70
CA LEU A 220 -15.00 -10.76 3.62
C LEU A 220 -13.82 -11.74 3.55
N SER A 221 -13.34 -12.03 2.33
CA SER A 221 -12.03 -12.69 2.17
C SER A 221 -10.91 -11.78 2.69
N ALA A 222 -9.77 -12.37 3.09
CA ALA A 222 -8.66 -11.65 3.70
C ALA A 222 -8.22 -10.42 2.88
N GLY A 223 -8.16 -10.54 1.53
CA GLY A 223 -7.76 -9.43 0.67
C GLY A 223 -8.75 -8.27 0.68
N TYR A 224 -10.03 -8.54 0.52
CA TYR A 224 -11.05 -7.48 0.60
C TYR A 224 -11.15 -6.91 2.02
N SER A 225 -11.01 -7.75 3.04
CA SER A 225 -10.98 -7.32 4.44
C SER A 225 -9.86 -6.32 4.70
N ALA A 226 -8.65 -6.56 4.19
CA ALA A 226 -7.52 -5.65 4.34
C ALA A 226 -7.75 -4.28 3.69
N ILE A 227 -8.40 -4.23 2.52
CA ILE A 227 -8.74 -2.96 1.85
C ILE A 227 -9.84 -2.22 2.60
N ILE A 228 -10.89 -2.94 3.00
CA ILE A 228 -12.02 -2.36 3.73
C ILE A 228 -11.57 -1.82 5.09
N ASP A 229 -10.63 -2.48 5.79
CA ASP A 229 -10.03 -1.97 7.03
C ASP A 229 -9.42 -0.57 6.82
N ILE A 230 -8.63 -0.39 5.76
CA ILE A 230 -8.04 0.92 5.43
C ILE A 230 -9.14 1.95 5.13
N VAL A 231 -10.06 1.62 4.23
CA VAL A 231 -11.06 2.56 3.72
C VAL A 231 -12.01 3.00 4.84
N THR A 232 -12.50 2.06 5.66
CA THR A 232 -13.42 2.37 6.76
C THR A 232 -12.77 3.19 7.87
N GLU A 233 -11.50 2.90 8.18
CA GLU A 233 -10.72 3.72 9.10
C GLU A 233 -10.58 5.16 8.59
N LEU A 234 -10.21 5.34 7.31
CA LEU A 234 -10.04 6.68 6.74
C LEU A 234 -11.37 7.44 6.68
N ILE A 235 -12.47 6.79 6.31
CA ILE A 235 -13.81 7.40 6.33
C ILE A 235 -14.13 7.91 7.72
N LEU A 236 -13.97 7.09 8.78
CA LEU A 236 -14.28 7.51 10.15
C LEU A 236 -13.34 8.61 10.65
N LYS A 237 -12.07 8.61 10.24
CA LYS A 237 -11.14 9.71 10.54
C LYS A 237 -11.62 11.02 9.92
N ILE A 238 -12.07 10.98 8.67
CA ILE A 238 -12.61 12.14 7.94
C ILE A 238 -13.89 12.63 8.61
N GLU A 239 -14.80 11.72 8.99
CA GLU A 239 -16.04 12.08 9.69
C GLU A 239 -15.81 12.73 11.06
N ASN A 240 -14.67 12.42 11.70
CA ASN A 240 -14.24 13.07 12.93
C ASN A 240 -13.60 14.45 12.72
N THR A 241 -13.41 14.89 11.49
CA THR A 241 -12.93 16.23 11.15
C THR A 241 -14.09 17.24 11.10
N LYS A 242 -13.74 18.53 11.09
CA LYS A 242 -14.75 19.60 10.92
C LYS A 242 -15.29 19.64 9.50
N LEU A 243 -14.44 19.36 8.51
CA LEU A 243 -14.77 19.43 7.08
C LEU A 243 -15.63 18.27 6.59
N LYS A 244 -15.52 17.10 7.22
CA LYS A 244 -16.22 15.86 6.81
C LYS A 244 -16.18 15.63 5.28
N SER A 245 -15.01 15.84 4.69
CA SER A 245 -14.82 15.81 3.24
C SER A 245 -13.71 14.87 2.85
N PHE A 246 -13.89 14.07 1.81
CA PHE A 246 -12.86 13.23 1.19
C PHE A 246 -11.66 14.03 0.66
N ASN A 247 -11.79 15.36 0.56
CA ASN A 247 -10.67 16.28 0.28
C ASN A 247 -9.83 16.62 1.51
N CYS A 248 -10.06 15.96 2.66
CA CYS A 248 -9.27 16.11 3.86
C CYS A 248 -7.80 15.77 3.60
N GLU A 249 -6.90 16.58 4.15
CA GLU A 249 -5.46 16.33 4.07
C GLU A 249 -5.03 15.27 5.09
N GLY A 250 -3.98 14.52 4.78
CA GLY A 250 -3.49 13.51 5.71
C GLY A 250 -2.21 12.83 5.29
N ILE A 251 -1.63 12.09 6.23
CA ILE A 251 -0.52 11.18 6.01
C ILE A 251 -0.91 9.81 6.52
N ILE A 252 -0.79 8.82 5.68
CA ILE A 252 -1.16 7.44 5.99
C ILE A 252 0.05 6.53 5.76
N LEU A 253 0.39 5.77 6.78
CA LEU A 253 1.44 4.76 6.74
C LEU A 253 0.82 3.38 6.57
N ILE A 254 1.33 2.58 5.62
CA ILE A 254 0.83 1.21 5.40
C ILE A 254 2.03 0.28 5.24
N ASP A 255 2.18 -0.66 6.17
CA ASP A 255 3.21 -1.70 6.07
C ASP A 255 2.71 -2.86 5.22
N GLU A 256 3.57 -3.36 4.29
CA GLU A 256 3.27 -4.45 3.36
C GLU A 256 1.87 -4.32 2.72
N ILE A 257 1.67 -3.24 1.95
CA ILE A 257 0.35 -2.88 1.43
C ILE A 257 -0.30 -4.01 0.62
N GLU A 258 0.51 -4.85 -0.03
CA GLU A 258 0.09 -6.02 -0.81
C GLU A 258 -0.34 -7.22 0.00
N ASN A 259 -0.11 -7.23 1.31
CA ASN A 259 -0.32 -8.44 2.12
C ASN A 259 -1.77 -8.92 2.06
N HIS A 260 -1.96 -10.22 1.82
CA HIS A 260 -3.23 -10.90 1.56
C HIS A 260 -3.95 -10.50 0.26
N LEU A 261 -3.39 -9.59 -0.57
CA LEU A 261 -4.02 -9.17 -1.82
C LEU A 261 -3.67 -10.11 -2.97
N HIS A 262 -4.68 -10.50 -3.75
CA HIS A 262 -4.47 -11.12 -5.05
C HIS A 262 -3.82 -10.10 -6.00
N VAL A 263 -3.07 -10.58 -7.01
CA VAL A 263 -2.28 -9.76 -7.96
C VAL A 263 -3.08 -8.58 -8.54
N GLU A 264 -4.32 -8.82 -8.94
CA GLU A 264 -5.18 -7.77 -9.49
C GLU A 264 -5.46 -6.65 -8.47
N LEU A 265 -5.67 -7.00 -7.21
CA LEU A 265 -5.85 -6.02 -6.13
C LEU A 265 -4.55 -5.30 -5.79
N GLN A 266 -3.38 -5.98 -5.90
CA GLN A 266 -2.08 -5.34 -5.71
C GLN A 266 -1.82 -4.23 -6.74
N LYS A 267 -2.22 -4.45 -8.02
CA LYS A 267 -2.13 -3.44 -9.07
C LYS A 267 -3.00 -2.21 -8.80
N ASN A 268 -4.14 -2.42 -8.16
CA ASN A 268 -5.19 -1.42 -8.06
C ASN A 268 -5.28 -0.72 -6.69
N ILE A 269 -4.63 -1.24 -5.63
CA ILE A 269 -4.82 -0.73 -4.27
C ILE A 269 -4.41 0.74 -4.13
N LEU A 270 -3.22 1.14 -4.58
CA LEU A 270 -2.78 2.53 -4.50
C LEU A 270 -3.57 3.45 -5.44
N PRO A 271 -3.83 3.10 -6.72
CA PRO A 271 -4.74 3.86 -7.57
C PRO A 271 -6.12 4.09 -6.94
N LEU A 272 -6.72 3.07 -6.32
CA LEU A 272 -8.00 3.19 -5.62
C LEU A 272 -7.91 4.17 -4.44
N LEU A 273 -6.94 3.97 -3.54
CA LEU A 273 -6.78 4.81 -2.36
C LEU A 273 -6.51 6.27 -2.74
N THR A 274 -5.65 6.51 -3.74
CA THR A 274 -5.33 7.87 -4.19
C THR A 274 -6.49 8.55 -4.92
N SER A 275 -7.34 7.79 -5.61
CA SER A 275 -8.55 8.32 -6.24
C SER A 275 -9.65 8.68 -5.23
N PHE A 276 -9.79 7.89 -4.15
CA PHE A 276 -10.79 8.16 -3.11
C PHE A 276 -10.36 9.28 -2.16
N PHE A 277 -9.06 9.39 -1.91
CA PHE A 277 -8.47 10.32 -0.94
C PHE A 277 -7.37 11.16 -1.61
N PRO A 278 -7.72 12.09 -2.51
CA PRO A 278 -6.75 12.76 -3.39
C PRO A 278 -5.75 13.66 -2.66
N ASN A 279 -6.08 14.14 -1.46
CA ASN A 279 -5.20 15.01 -0.66
C ASN A 279 -4.41 14.29 0.43
N ILE A 280 -4.58 12.97 0.54
CA ILE A 280 -3.79 12.15 1.45
C ILE A 280 -2.46 11.77 0.79
N GLN A 281 -1.38 11.86 1.56
CA GLN A 281 -0.07 11.32 1.20
C GLN A 281 0.08 9.91 1.79
N PHE A 282 0.26 8.92 0.93
CA PHE A 282 0.51 7.55 1.33
C PHE A 282 2.01 7.27 1.37
N ILE A 283 2.47 6.67 2.46
CA ILE A 283 3.83 6.15 2.64
C ILE A 283 3.66 4.65 2.91
N VAL A 284 4.09 3.84 1.98
CA VAL A 284 3.83 2.39 2.02
C VAL A 284 5.11 1.60 1.92
N THR A 285 5.13 0.39 2.49
CA THR A 285 6.16 -0.59 2.22
C THR A 285 5.60 -1.68 1.33
N THR A 286 6.44 -2.27 0.49
CA THR A 286 6.04 -3.34 -0.42
C THR A 286 7.21 -4.22 -0.86
N HIS A 287 6.89 -5.48 -1.19
CA HIS A 287 7.73 -6.41 -1.95
C HIS A 287 7.14 -6.70 -3.33
N SER A 288 5.96 -6.12 -3.64
CA SER A 288 5.26 -6.41 -4.89
C SER A 288 5.72 -5.51 -6.03
N PRO A 289 6.21 -6.08 -7.13
CA PRO A 289 6.49 -5.32 -8.33
C PRO A 289 5.24 -4.64 -8.91
N PHE A 290 4.05 -5.21 -8.68
CA PHE A 290 2.78 -4.64 -9.11
C PHE A 290 2.43 -3.34 -8.37
N VAL A 291 2.79 -3.24 -7.09
CA VAL A 291 2.61 -2.02 -6.31
C VAL A 291 3.62 -0.95 -6.75
N LEU A 292 4.87 -1.34 -7.06
CA LEU A 292 5.91 -0.40 -7.51
C LEU A 292 5.53 0.38 -8.77
N GLN A 293 4.83 -0.27 -9.70
CA GLN A 293 4.40 0.35 -10.96
C GLN A 293 2.97 0.90 -10.95
N SER A 294 2.28 0.86 -9.79
CA SER A 294 0.84 1.12 -9.75
C SER A 294 0.47 2.60 -9.86
N ILE A 295 1.34 3.52 -9.48
CA ILE A 295 1.08 4.97 -9.53
C ILE A 295 2.30 5.77 -10.00
N GLU A 296 2.05 6.72 -10.91
CA GLU A 296 3.07 7.62 -11.47
C GLU A 296 3.57 8.63 -10.44
N ASN A 297 2.64 9.26 -9.69
CA ASN A 297 2.95 10.31 -8.72
C ASN A 297 3.54 9.75 -7.41
N SER A 298 4.67 9.05 -7.53
CA SER A 298 5.37 8.46 -6.39
C SER A 298 6.88 8.62 -6.47
N VAL A 299 7.52 8.44 -5.33
CA VAL A 299 8.95 8.19 -5.19
C VAL A 299 9.09 6.77 -4.66
N VAL A 300 9.89 5.96 -5.31
CA VAL A 300 10.25 4.62 -4.84
C VAL A 300 11.65 4.68 -4.27
N TYR A 301 11.83 4.17 -3.05
CA TYR A 301 13.14 4.09 -2.41
C TYR A 301 13.46 2.66 -2.02
N ASP A 302 14.54 2.13 -2.60
CA ASP A 302 15.08 0.82 -2.24
C ASP A 302 16.05 0.95 -1.06
N LEU A 303 15.68 0.38 0.07
CA LEU A 303 16.47 0.44 1.29
C LEU A 303 17.69 -0.49 1.26
N GLU A 304 17.66 -1.55 0.45
CA GLU A 304 18.79 -2.47 0.28
C GLU A 304 19.88 -1.83 -0.57
N ARG A 305 19.51 -1.30 -1.75
CA ARG A 305 20.42 -0.63 -2.66
C ARG A 305 20.74 0.81 -2.29
N LYS A 306 19.94 1.40 -1.39
CA LYS A 306 19.98 2.82 -1.01
C LYS A 306 19.81 3.76 -2.22
N GLU A 307 18.92 3.38 -3.11
CA GLU A 307 18.66 4.09 -4.37
C GLU A 307 17.24 4.62 -4.41
N GLN A 308 17.09 5.79 -5.01
CA GLN A 308 15.81 6.45 -5.22
C GLN A 308 15.45 6.43 -6.72
N LEU A 309 14.24 5.97 -7.01
CA LEU A 309 13.66 5.92 -8.35
C LEU A 309 12.41 6.78 -8.43
N SER A 310 12.17 7.36 -9.61
CA SER A 310 10.90 8.03 -9.91
C SER A 310 9.82 7.00 -10.17
N GLY A 311 8.64 7.19 -9.57
CA GLY A 311 7.47 6.38 -9.87
C GLY A 311 7.07 6.41 -11.34
N GLU A 312 7.24 7.54 -12.02
CA GLU A 312 7.00 7.70 -13.46
C GLU A 312 7.77 6.68 -14.30
N LYS A 313 9.07 6.48 -13.99
CA LYS A 313 9.89 5.50 -14.72
C LYS A 313 9.42 4.07 -14.50
N LEU A 314 9.02 3.74 -13.26
CA LEU A 314 8.52 2.39 -12.95
C LEU A 314 7.11 2.16 -13.50
N TYR A 315 6.27 3.18 -13.53
CA TYR A 315 4.92 3.11 -14.11
C TYR A 315 4.96 2.78 -15.61
N GLN A 316 5.97 3.24 -16.33
CA GLN A 316 6.18 2.97 -17.76
C GLN A 316 6.92 1.64 -18.03
N ALA A 317 7.55 1.04 -17.02
CA ALA A 317 8.30 -0.21 -17.17
C ALA A 317 7.35 -1.41 -17.29
N SER A 318 7.78 -2.46 -18.00
CA SER A 318 7.06 -3.72 -17.99
C SER A 318 7.25 -4.45 -16.65
N TYR A 319 6.29 -5.32 -16.31
CA TYR A 319 6.42 -6.18 -15.12
C TYR A 319 7.70 -7.03 -15.17
N SER A 320 8.00 -7.61 -16.32
CA SER A 320 9.20 -8.42 -16.53
C SER A 320 10.48 -7.63 -16.33
N ASP A 321 10.51 -6.37 -16.78
CA ASP A 321 11.69 -5.50 -16.57
C ASP A 321 11.91 -5.19 -15.10
N ILE A 322 10.83 -4.94 -14.34
CA ILE A 322 10.91 -4.71 -12.91
C ILE A 322 11.40 -5.96 -12.18
N VAL A 323 10.85 -7.14 -12.50
CA VAL A 323 11.26 -8.40 -11.88
C VAL A 323 12.72 -8.71 -12.19
N LYS A 324 13.13 -8.58 -13.45
CA LYS A 324 14.50 -8.89 -13.89
C LYS A 324 15.52 -7.87 -13.40
N ASN A 325 15.28 -6.59 -13.66
CA ASN A 325 16.29 -5.55 -13.47
C ASN A 325 16.26 -4.96 -12.05
N TYR A 326 15.09 -5.00 -11.39
CA TYR A 326 14.94 -4.40 -10.08
C TYR A 326 14.99 -5.43 -8.95
N PHE A 327 14.33 -6.60 -9.11
CA PHE A 327 14.38 -7.67 -8.12
C PHE A 327 15.54 -8.64 -8.33
N GLU A 328 16.38 -8.44 -9.38
CA GLU A 328 17.54 -9.29 -9.72
C GLU A 328 17.15 -10.77 -9.80
N VAL A 329 15.96 -11.04 -10.33
CA VAL A 329 15.55 -12.40 -10.63
C VAL A 329 16.12 -12.72 -12.01
N ASP A 330 17.25 -13.40 -12.04
CA ASP A 330 18.01 -13.69 -13.26
C ASP A 330 17.20 -14.55 -14.23
N SER A 331 16.22 -15.30 -13.72
CA SER A 331 15.38 -16.18 -14.51
C SER A 331 13.90 -15.98 -14.28
N GLN A 332 13.13 -16.00 -15.37
CA GLN A 332 11.67 -16.05 -15.35
C GLN A 332 11.13 -17.48 -15.13
N PHE A 333 12.02 -18.48 -15.11
CA PHE A 333 11.71 -19.90 -15.10
C PHE A 333 12.27 -20.58 -13.84
N SER A 334 11.76 -21.78 -13.56
CA SER A 334 12.36 -22.61 -12.54
C SER A 334 13.78 -23.04 -12.96
N GLU A 335 14.72 -23.15 -12.01
CA GLU A 335 16.07 -23.63 -12.24
C GLU A 335 16.11 -24.94 -13.05
N VAL A 336 15.11 -25.80 -12.85
CA VAL A 336 14.93 -27.07 -13.56
C VAL A 336 14.70 -26.82 -15.05
N LEU A 337 13.77 -25.92 -15.40
CA LEU A 337 13.45 -25.65 -16.80
C LEU A 337 14.64 -24.95 -17.51
N GLU A 338 15.34 -24.06 -16.84
CA GLU A 338 16.56 -23.45 -17.40
C GLU A 338 17.64 -24.47 -17.67
N SER A 339 17.87 -25.39 -16.73
CA SER A 339 18.85 -26.47 -16.94
C SER A 339 18.46 -27.38 -18.08
N GLU A 340 17.15 -27.64 -18.27
CA GLU A 340 16.66 -28.43 -19.41
C GLU A 340 16.81 -27.71 -20.75
N ILE A 341 16.56 -26.41 -20.80
CA ILE A 341 16.76 -25.60 -22.02
C ILE A 341 18.25 -25.53 -22.38
N LEU A 342 19.11 -25.27 -21.42
CA LEU A 342 20.56 -25.26 -21.63
C LEU A 342 21.08 -26.64 -22.09
N LYS A 343 20.53 -27.71 -21.54
CA LYS A 343 20.88 -29.09 -21.94
C LYS A 343 20.41 -29.35 -23.35
N TYR A 344 19.21 -28.93 -23.71
CA TYR A 344 18.69 -29.04 -25.08
C TYR A 344 19.57 -28.32 -26.07
N GLU A 345 19.91 -27.04 -25.84
CA GLU A 345 20.80 -26.24 -26.70
C GLU A 345 22.17 -26.89 -26.88
N ASN A 346 22.75 -27.44 -25.80
CA ASN A 346 24.03 -28.14 -25.86
C ASN A 346 23.96 -29.42 -26.72
N PHE A 347 22.85 -30.14 -26.64
CA PHE A 347 22.65 -31.32 -27.48
C PHE A 347 22.44 -30.96 -28.95
N VAL A 348 21.75 -29.86 -29.26
CA VAL A 348 21.59 -29.33 -30.62
C VAL A 348 22.97 -28.94 -31.18
N GLU A 349 23.81 -28.25 -30.41
CA GLU A 349 25.17 -27.90 -30.84
C GLU A 349 26.06 -29.12 -31.09
N LYS A 350 25.92 -30.18 -30.28
CA LYS A 350 26.62 -31.47 -30.53
C LYS A 350 26.10 -32.18 -31.75
N PHE A 351 24.78 -32.10 -32.01
CA PHE A 351 24.17 -32.66 -33.22
C PHE A 351 24.74 -31.99 -34.49
N ASP A 352 24.77 -30.67 -34.55
CA ASP A 352 25.33 -29.88 -35.67
C ASP A 352 26.79 -30.23 -35.93
N ASN A 353 27.56 -30.57 -34.89
CA ASN A 353 28.95 -30.94 -34.98
C ASN A 353 29.19 -32.43 -35.24
N GLY A 354 28.15 -33.24 -35.37
CA GLY A 354 28.23 -34.70 -35.58
C GLY A 354 28.85 -35.48 -34.40
N ASN A 355 28.76 -34.92 -33.19
CA ASN A 355 29.39 -35.46 -31.97
C ASN A 355 28.38 -35.98 -30.94
N LEU A 356 27.10 -36.20 -31.32
CA LEU A 356 26.08 -36.69 -30.44
C LEU A 356 26.16 -38.20 -30.27
N THR A 357 26.08 -38.68 -29.04
CA THR A 357 26.02 -40.12 -28.76
C THR A 357 24.54 -40.64 -28.87
N ILE A 358 24.35 -41.93 -29.08
CA ILE A 358 23.01 -42.53 -29.21
C ILE A 358 22.17 -42.26 -27.95
N GLU A 359 22.80 -42.26 -26.77
CA GLU A 359 22.10 -41.97 -25.50
C GLU A 359 21.66 -40.48 -25.41
N GLU A 360 22.50 -39.56 -25.83
CA GLU A 360 22.22 -38.14 -25.92
C GLU A 360 21.17 -37.82 -26.99
N GLU A 361 21.11 -38.55 -28.08
CA GLU A 361 20.11 -38.43 -29.13
C GLU A 361 18.69 -38.79 -28.60
N ILE A 362 18.57 -39.87 -27.83
CA ILE A 362 17.32 -40.24 -27.18
C ILE A 362 16.87 -39.13 -26.20
N GLU A 363 17.79 -38.64 -25.39
CA GLU A 363 17.50 -37.59 -24.42
C GLU A 363 17.14 -36.24 -25.09
N LEU A 364 17.76 -35.92 -26.22
CA LEU A 364 17.40 -34.75 -27.03
C LEU A 364 15.95 -34.85 -27.53
N LEU A 365 15.54 -36.01 -28.05
CA LEU A 365 14.16 -36.25 -28.51
C LEU A 365 13.13 -36.16 -27.34
N GLU A 366 13.49 -36.65 -26.18
CA GLU A 366 12.62 -36.55 -24.99
C GLU A 366 12.45 -35.10 -24.53
N LEU A 367 13.54 -34.35 -24.54
CA LEU A 367 13.51 -32.91 -24.20
C LEU A 367 12.75 -32.12 -25.25
N ASP A 368 12.88 -32.41 -26.53
CA ASP A 368 12.15 -31.76 -27.60
C ASP A 368 10.63 -31.92 -27.43
N ILE A 369 10.16 -33.13 -27.21
CA ILE A 369 8.74 -33.45 -26.96
C ILE A 369 8.25 -32.75 -25.69
N LYS A 370 9.09 -32.66 -24.66
CA LYS A 370 8.73 -32.05 -23.39
C LYS A 370 8.60 -30.52 -23.53
N LEU A 371 9.59 -29.89 -24.18
CA LEU A 371 9.63 -28.44 -24.37
C LEU A 371 8.56 -27.97 -25.36
N ASP A 372 8.26 -28.75 -26.41
CA ASP A 372 7.19 -28.42 -27.35
C ASP A 372 5.81 -28.39 -26.69
N LYS A 373 5.54 -29.28 -25.72
CA LYS A 373 4.28 -29.28 -24.95
C LYS A 373 4.09 -28.02 -24.11
N ILE A 374 5.17 -27.41 -23.64
CA ILE A 374 5.12 -26.20 -22.80
C ILE A 374 5.46 -24.93 -23.61
N ALA A 375 5.77 -25.07 -24.89
CA ALA A 375 6.14 -23.97 -25.79
C ALA A 375 5.17 -22.75 -25.72
N PRO A 376 3.82 -22.93 -25.64
CA PRO A 376 2.90 -21.81 -25.52
C PRO A 376 2.99 -21.04 -24.19
N MET A 377 3.68 -21.59 -23.19
CA MET A 377 3.87 -21.00 -21.85
C MET A 377 5.26 -20.38 -21.70
N LEU A 378 6.16 -20.55 -22.69
CA LEU A 378 7.49 -19.97 -22.69
C LEU A 378 7.40 -18.47 -23.02
N SER A 379 8.36 -17.68 -22.56
CA SER A 379 8.49 -16.31 -23.03
C SER A 379 8.87 -16.28 -24.50
N ASP A 380 8.50 -15.20 -25.21
CA ASP A 380 8.80 -15.04 -26.64
C ASP A 380 10.28 -15.28 -26.97
N THR A 381 11.19 -14.81 -26.12
CA THR A 381 12.63 -14.99 -26.30
C THR A 381 13.06 -16.46 -26.23
N ILE A 382 12.54 -17.21 -25.28
CA ILE A 382 12.89 -18.64 -25.11
C ILE A 382 12.16 -19.49 -26.15
N TYR A 383 10.92 -19.14 -26.45
CA TYR A 383 10.18 -19.80 -27.52
C TYR A 383 10.93 -19.68 -28.85
N LEU A 384 11.41 -18.49 -29.20
CA LEU A 384 12.21 -18.29 -30.42
C LEU A 384 13.52 -19.10 -30.41
N ARG A 385 14.27 -19.07 -29.30
CA ARG A 385 15.51 -19.86 -29.15
C ARG A 385 15.26 -21.37 -29.30
N PHE A 386 14.17 -21.86 -28.65
CA PHE A 386 13.77 -23.26 -28.77
C PHE A 386 13.38 -23.61 -30.20
N LYS A 387 12.58 -22.78 -30.89
CA LYS A 387 12.21 -23.02 -32.30
C LYS A 387 13.36 -22.93 -33.26
N GLU A 388 14.28 -21.98 -33.11
CA GLU A 388 15.52 -21.89 -33.90
C GLU A 388 16.40 -23.15 -33.73
N ALA A 389 16.47 -23.68 -32.50
CA ALA A 389 17.20 -24.93 -32.25
C ALA A 389 16.47 -26.16 -32.82
N GLN A 390 15.14 -26.21 -32.75
CA GLN A 390 14.30 -27.27 -33.29
C GLN A 390 14.40 -27.31 -34.86
N ASP A 391 14.37 -26.14 -35.48
CA ASP A 391 14.50 -26.03 -36.96
C ASP A 391 15.82 -26.60 -37.48
N ARG A 392 16.94 -26.40 -36.75
CA ARG A 392 18.26 -26.97 -37.10
C ARG A 392 18.23 -28.50 -37.15
N ILE A 393 17.57 -29.14 -36.16
CA ILE A 393 17.45 -30.60 -36.13
C ILE A 393 16.59 -31.11 -37.29
N SER A 394 15.56 -30.33 -37.68
CA SER A 394 14.62 -30.76 -38.74
C SER A 394 15.14 -30.55 -40.18
N GLU A 395 16.10 -29.67 -40.43
CA GLU A 395 16.70 -29.40 -41.75
C GLU A 395 17.75 -30.44 -42.14
N ASP A 396 18.38 -31.12 -41.16
CA ASP A 396 19.45 -32.12 -41.41
C ASP A 396 18.96 -33.60 -41.29
N GLY A 397 17.68 -33.87 -41.06
CA GLY A 397 17.03 -35.19 -40.98
C GLY A 397 16.12 -35.42 -42.18
#